data_a67106a95de019a283b553af81c1955a
#
_entry.id   a67106a95de019a283b553af81c1955a
#
_cell.length_a   1.000
_cell.length_b   1.000
_cell.length_c   1.000
_cell.angle_alpha   90.00
_cell.angle_beta   90.00
_cell.angle_gamma   90.00
#
_symmetry.space_group_name_H-M   'P 1'
#
loop_
_entity.id
_entity.type
_entity.pdbx_description
1 polymer ?
#
loop_
_entity_poly.entity_id
_entity_poly.type
_entity_poly.pdbx_seq_one_letter_code
_entity_poly.pdbx_strand_id
1 'polypeptide(L)'
;MPVFGERLVADITKEEVQEAVKVMKAGKAPSLDGVATECLKMGGVKTVEWLMRLLNLCFVSGVVPIEWRSACIVPLYKGKGDKNECCNSRGISLLCVVGKLYGRVLIKRIRESTDGAIGEEQCGFRSGRGCTDQIFAVRQVCEKYLAKGKDVFWAFMDLEKAYDKVDREALWRVLRLYGVGGKLLKAVQSFYVDSRACVRVGSEVSEWFTVKVGLRQGCVMSPWLFNLFMDGVVREVNASVLGRGLELLEASGRSWQLSQLLFADDTALVADSEEKLCRLVSEFGRVCERRKLRVNVGKSKVMRCSRDGGASRIGVRLNGELLEEVQCFKYLGSQVEKMELVETEVKSRVKEGCKVLGALKSVMSCRTLGMEAKRGLYEGVVVPTVLYGAETWGVRAEERRRLNVFEMKCLRSMAGVTLRDRINNDVVRFRTGMVKRLEERVDARVLRWFGHMERMDEGDW
;
A
#
# COMPACT_ATOMS: atom_id res chain seq x y z
N MET A 1 -8.91 25.02 -3.69
CA MET A 1 -9.24 24.02 -2.64
C MET A 1 -10.42 24.55 -1.85
N PRO A 2 -11.45 23.75 -1.55
CA PRO A 2 -12.49 24.17 -0.63
C PRO A 2 -11.87 24.38 0.76
N VAL A 3 -12.02 25.55 1.33
CA VAL A 3 -11.63 25.84 2.72
C VAL A 3 -12.77 25.35 3.60
N PHE A 4 -12.58 24.22 4.26
CA PHE A 4 -13.55 23.75 5.24
C PHE A 4 -13.42 24.59 6.52
N GLY A 5 -14.53 25.12 7.05
CA GLY A 5 -14.53 25.87 8.32
C GLY A 5 -14.04 25.03 9.49
N GLU A 6 -13.36 25.65 10.46
CA GLU A 6 -12.95 24.96 11.69
C GLU A 6 -14.17 24.38 12.41
N ARG A 7 -14.20 23.07 12.61
CA ARG A 7 -15.24 22.40 13.39
C ARG A 7 -14.88 22.46 14.88
N LEU A 8 -15.84 22.83 15.69
CA LEU A 8 -15.75 22.66 17.15
C LEU A 8 -15.66 21.16 17.45
N VAL A 9 -14.53 20.74 18.00
CA VAL A 9 -14.29 19.34 18.33
C VAL A 9 -14.55 19.13 19.82
N ALA A 10 -15.53 18.26 20.13
CA ALA A 10 -15.90 17.89 21.48
C ALA A 10 -14.77 17.11 22.18
N ASP A 11 -14.84 17.02 23.51
CA ASP A 11 -13.94 16.21 24.31
C ASP A 11 -14.05 14.72 23.93
N ILE A 12 -13.00 13.95 24.25
CA ILE A 12 -12.91 12.52 23.93
C ILE A 12 -13.87 11.75 24.84
N THR A 13 -14.72 10.91 24.24
CA THR A 13 -15.71 10.12 24.97
C THR A 13 -15.15 8.77 25.44
N LYS A 14 -15.87 8.15 26.37
CA LYS A 14 -15.54 6.82 26.88
C LYS A 14 -15.66 5.76 25.78
N GLU A 15 -16.65 5.91 24.93
CA GLU A 15 -16.94 5.02 23.79
C GLU A 15 -15.81 5.02 22.78
N GLU A 16 -15.28 6.19 22.44
CA GLU A 16 -14.13 6.33 21.54
C GLU A 16 -12.89 5.61 22.08
N VAL A 17 -12.64 5.74 23.39
CA VAL A 17 -11.51 5.06 24.03
C VAL A 17 -11.72 3.55 24.05
N GLN A 18 -12.93 3.07 24.40
CA GLN A 18 -13.27 1.65 24.40
C GLN A 18 -13.08 1.02 23.02
N GLU A 19 -13.61 1.67 21.98
CA GLU A 19 -13.47 1.21 20.60
C GLU A 19 -12.00 1.19 20.16
N ALA A 20 -11.25 2.24 20.48
CA ALA A 20 -9.83 2.31 20.17
C ALA A 20 -9.03 1.18 20.84
N VAL A 21 -9.31 0.87 22.12
CA VAL A 21 -8.69 -0.26 22.85
C VAL A 21 -9.08 -1.61 22.21
N LYS A 22 -10.37 -1.79 21.88
CA LYS A 22 -10.88 -3.03 21.28
C LYS A 22 -10.14 -3.43 19.99
N VAL A 23 -9.88 -2.46 19.10
CA VAL A 23 -9.24 -2.71 17.80
C VAL A 23 -7.71 -2.75 17.85
N MET A 24 -7.06 -2.47 19.00
CA MET A 24 -5.62 -2.65 19.13
C MET A 24 -5.25 -4.12 19.05
N LYS A 25 -4.18 -4.43 18.31
CA LYS A 25 -3.69 -5.82 18.16
C LYS A 25 -2.82 -6.22 19.35
N ALA A 26 -3.16 -7.33 19.98
CA ALA A 26 -2.32 -8.01 20.98
C ALA A 26 -1.06 -8.64 20.37
N GLY A 27 -0.11 -9.09 21.16
CA GLY A 27 1.11 -9.77 20.73
C GLY A 27 2.09 -8.84 20.00
N LYS A 28 2.04 -7.53 20.23
CA LYS A 28 2.98 -6.56 19.66
C LYS A 28 4.06 -6.18 20.67
N ALA A 29 5.30 -6.01 20.17
CA ALA A 29 6.41 -5.56 20.99
C ALA A 29 6.07 -4.22 21.68
N PRO A 30 6.27 -4.11 23.00
CA PRO A 30 6.12 -2.85 23.72
C PRO A 30 7.22 -1.86 23.31
N SER A 31 7.03 -0.59 23.63
CA SER A 31 8.07 0.42 23.55
C SER A 31 9.05 0.28 24.75
N LEU A 32 9.93 1.25 24.91
CA LEU A 32 10.88 1.28 26.03
C LEU A 32 10.19 1.43 27.40
N ASP A 33 8.93 1.86 27.42
CA ASP A 33 8.09 1.93 28.63
C ASP A 33 7.61 0.56 29.15
N GLY A 34 7.83 -0.51 28.38
CA GLY A 34 7.42 -1.88 28.73
C GLY A 34 5.92 -2.12 28.75
N VAL A 35 5.09 -1.11 28.48
CA VAL A 35 3.62 -1.24 28.53
C VAL A 35 3.13 -2.00 27.29
N ALA A 36 2.51 -3.16 27.53
CA ALA A 36 1.92 -3.99 26.47
C ALA A 36 0.45 -3.60 26.20
N THR A 37 -0.03 -3.89 24.97
CA THR A 37 -1.44 -3.64 24.61
C THR A 37 -2.40 -4.44 25.49
N GLU A 38 -2.00 -5.62 25.93
CA GLU A 38 -2.74 -6.51 26.81
C GLU A 38 -3.11 -5.84 28.12
N CYS A 39 -2.21 -5.03 28.68
CA CYS A 39 -2.48 -4.27 29.92
C CYS A 39 -3.71 -3.36 29.76
N LEU A 40 -3.84 -2.68 28.61
CA LEU A 40 -4.99 -1.82 28.35
C LEU A 40 -6.28 -2.63 28.12
N LYS A 41 -6.17 -3.77 27.43
CA LYS A 41 -7.33 -4.63 27.12
C LYS A 41 -7.89 -5.33 28.37
N MET A 42 -7.02 -5.73 29.29
CA MET A 42 -7.40 -6.46 30.50
C MET A 42 -7.75 -5.55 31.67
N GLY A 43 -7.45 -4.26 31.57
CA GLY A 43 -7.63 -3.29 32.66
C GLY A 43 -9.09 -2.93 32.99
N GLY A 44 -10.06 -3.37 32.19
CA GLY A 44 -11.48 -3.19 32.44
C GLY A 44 -11.96 -1.73 32.38
N VAL A 45 -13.18 -1.50 32.91
CA VAL A 45 -13.89 -0.21 32.81
C VAL A 45 -13.13 0.94 33.48
N LYS A 46 -12.52 0.70 34.62
CA LYS A 46 -11.75 1.72 35.36
C LYS A 46 -10.54 2.22 34.58
N THR A 47 -9.83 1.33 33.91
CA THR A 47 -8.71 1.70 33.05
C THR A 47 -9.16 2.59 31.88
N VAL A 48 -10.30 2.29 31.28
CA VAL A 48 -10.87 3.14 30.21
C VAL A 48 -11.21 4.53 30.73
N GLU A 49 -11.78 4.65 31.92
CA GLU A 49 -12.09 5.95 32.53
C GLU A 49 -10.83 6.79 32.82
N TRP A 50 -9.78 6.16 33.37
CA TRP A 50 -8.50 6.83 33.58
C TRP A 50 -7.85 7.24 32.27
N LEU A 51 -7.87 6.38 31.26
CA LEU A 51 -7.36 6.70 29.91
C LEU A 51 -8.13 7.88 29.32
N MET A 52 -9.47 7.86 29.35
CA MET A 52 -10.30 8.97 28.86
C MET A 52 -9.90 10.30 29.53
N ARG A 53 -9.75 10.34 30.85
CA ARG A 53 -9.32 11.54 31.58
C ARG A 53 -7.94 12.02 31.12
N LEU A 54 -6.97 11.10 31.02
CA LEU A 54 -5.61 11.39 30.55
C LEU A 54 -5.61 11.93 29.11
N LEU A 55 -6.35 11.29 28.20
CA LEU A 55 -6.43 11.71 26.81
C LEU A 55 -7.07 13.09 26.70
N ASN A 56 -8.14 13.40 27.47
CA ASN A 56 -8.76 14.71 27.49
C ASN A 56 -7.82 15.78 28.07
N LEU A 57 -7.06 15.46 29.10
CA LEU A 57 -6.04 16.39 29.62
C LEU A 57 -5.04 16.78 28.52
N CYS A 58 -4.53 15.77 27.77
CA CYS A 58 -3.63 16.03 26.64
C CYS A 58 -4.33 16.78 25.50
N PHE A 59 -5.61 16.50 25.23
CA PHE A 59 -6.39 17.13 24.17
C PHE A 59 -6.68 18.60 24.43
N VAL A 60 -7.01 18.95 25.67
CA VAL A 60 -7.29 20.33 26.09
C VAL A 60 -6.00 21.14 26.21
N SER A 61 -4.96 20.59 26.85
CA SER A 61 -3.67 21.28 27.00
C SER A 61 -2.89 21.40 25.68
N GLY A 62 -3.12 20.51 24.73
CA GLY A 62 -2.33 20.42 23.49
C GLY A 62 -0.90 19.92 23.73
N VAL A 63 -0.65 19.23 24.85
CA VAL A 63 0.67 18.71 25.24
C VAL A 63 0.54 17.20 25.53
N VAL A 64 1.43 16.41 24.99
CA VAL A 64 1.54 14.96 25.30
C VAL A 64 2.82 14.65 26.09
N PRO A 65 2.82 13.57 26.90
CA PRO A 65 4.02 13.10 27.59
C PRO A 65 5.19 12.88 26.63
N ILE A 66 6.43 13.02 27.15
CA ILE A 66 7.65 12.88 26.33
C ILE A 66 7.80 11.46 25.78
N GLU A 67 7.32 10.46 26.50
CA GLU A 67 7.34 9.04 26.08
C GLU A 67 6.53 8.82 24.80
N TRP A 68 5.43 9.58 24.60
CA TRP A 68 4.62 9.48 23.37
C TRP A 68 5.28 10.19 22.18
N ARG A 69 6.17 11.14 22.46
CA ARG A 69 6.99 11.85 21.44
C ARG A 69 8.29 11.11 21.13
N SER A 70 8.65 10.13 21.96
CA SER A 70 9.87 9.33 21.82
C SER A 70 9.62 8.06 21.03
N ALA A 71 10.59 7.63 20.22
CA ALA A 71 10.50 6.42 19.40
C ALA A 71 11.77 5.58 19.52
N CYS A 72 11.60 4.26 19.68
CA CYS A 72 12.71 3.32 19.52
C CYS A 72 12.65 2.73 18.11
N ILE A 73 13.64 3.02 17.27
CA ILE A 73 13.72 2.54 15.89
C ILE A 73 14.41 1.19 15.87
N VAL A 74 13.74 0.20 15.29
CA VAL A 74 14.31 -1.14 15.03
C VAL A 74 14.53 -1.29 13.54
N PRO A 75 15.78 -1.52 13.06
CA PRO A 75 16.04 -1.74 11.65
C PRO A 75 15.57 -3.14 11.24
N LEU A 76 14.73 -3.21 10.19
CA LEU A 76 14.33 -4.44 9.53
C LEU A 76 15.01 -4.56 8.17
N TYR A 77 15.79 -5.60 7.98
CA TYR A 77 16.45 -5.89 6.72
C TYR A 77 15.45 -6.13 5.59
N LYS A 78 15.65 -5.48 4.44
CA LYS A 78 14.75 -5.55 3.26
C LYS A 78 14.89 -6.85 2.45
N GLY A 79 15.81 -7.73 2.83
CA GLY A 79 16.07 -8.99 2.12
C GLY A 79 16.89 -8.82 0.82
N LYS A 80 17.51 -7.65 0.59
CA LYS A 80 18.33 -7.36 -0.60
C LYS A 80 19.56 -6.55 -0.21
N GLY A 81 20.70 -6.82 -0.87
CA GLY A 81 21.98 -6.15 -0.62
C GLY A 81 22.67 -6.64 0.66
N ASP A 82 23.72 -5.96 1.08
CA ASP A 82 24.43 -6.26 2.32
C ASP A 82 23.56 -5.90 3.54
N LYS A 83 23.44 -6.82 4.48
CA LYS A 83 22.66 -6.65 5.71
C LYS A 83 23.27 -5.57 6.63
N ASN A 84 24.57 -5.32 6.53
CA ASN A 84 25.28 -4.34 7.34
C ASN A 84 25.09 -2.89 6.84
N GLU A 85 24.61 -2.74 5.60
CA GLU A 85 24.33 -1.43 5.03
C GLU A 85 22.96 -0.90 5.50
N CYS A 86 22.96 0.26 6.16
CA CYS A 86 21.74 0.90 6.68
C CYS A 86 20.69 1.19 5.60
N CYS A 87 21.08 1.46 4.35
CA CYS A 87 20.17 1.70 3.23
C CYS A 87 19.33 0.45 2.87
N ASN A 88 19.83 -0.73 3.19
CA ASN A 88 19.16 -2.03 2.97
C ASN A 88 18.22 -2.41 4.13
N SER A 89 18.06 -1.55 5.12
CA SER A 89 17.14 -1.73 6.23
C SER A 89 16.01 -0.69 6.19
N ARG A 90 14.89 -1.05 6.81
CA ARG A 90 13.72 -0.19 7.01
C ARG A 90 13.57 0.06 8.51
N GLY A 91 13.58 1.32 8.95
CA GLY A 91 13.42 1.65 10.37
C GLY A 91 11.95 1.56 10.79
N ILE A 92 11.61 0.68 11.72
CA ILE A 92 10.27 0.62 12.31
C ILE A 92 10.31 1.25 13.70
N SER A 93 9.47 2.26 13.93
CA SER A 93 9.37 2.94 15.20
C SER A 93 8.47 2.19 16.18
N LEU A 94 9.03 1.73 17.29
CA LEU A 94 8.27 1.27 18.45
C LEU A 94 7.87 2.49 19.28
N LEU A 95 6.57 2.69 19.41
CA LEU A 95 5.98 3.84 20.10
C LEU A 95 5.21 3.36 21.33
N CYS A 96 5.10 4.23 22.34
CA CYS A 96 4.28 4.01 23.51
C CYS A 96 2.85 3.58 23.14
N VAL A 97 2.35 2.56 23.86
CA VAL A 97 1.03 1.97 23.56
C VAL A 97 -0.10 2.95 23.86
N VAL A 98 -0.01 3.74 24.94
CA VAL A 98 -1.01 4.77 25.27
C VAL A 98 -0.97 5.90 24.24
N GLY A 99 0.22 6.30 23.78
CA GLY A 99 0.35 7.25 22.67
C GLY A 99 -0.26 6.72 21.37
N LYS A 100 -0.13 5.43 21.05
CA LYS A 100 -0.80 4.80 19.91
C LYS A 100 -2.33 4.81 20.07
N LEU A 101 -2.84 4.59 21.28
CA LEU A 101 -4.27 4.68 21.58
C LEU A 101 -4.80 6.09 21.31
N TYR A 102 -4.12 7.11 21.85
CA TYR A 102 -4.48 8.50 21.61
C TYR A 102 -4.44 8.86 20.12
N GLY A 103 -3.34 8.52 19.44
CA GLY A 103 -3.23 8.70 17.99
C GLY A 103 -4.35 8.01 17.20
N ARG A 104 -4.88 6.88 17.68
CA ARG A 104 -6.00 6.17 17.06
C ARG A 104 -7.32 6.94 17.21
N VAL A 105 -7.58 7.51 18.36
CA VAL A 105 -8.76 8.37 18.56
C VAL A 105 -8.69 9.61 17.67
N LEU A 106 -7.54 10.29 17.67
CA LEU A 106 -7.35 11.49 16.83
C LEU A 106 -7.51 11.20 15.35
N ILE A 107 -6.88 10.11 14.85
CA ILE A 107 -6.93 9.80 13.41
C ILE A 107 -8.30 9.33 12.96
N LYS A 108 -9.09 8.70 13.84
CA LYS A 108 -10.49 8.35 13.54
C LYS A 108 -11.28 9.63 13.26
N ARG A 109 -11.21 10.63 14.14
CA ARG A 109 -11.88 11.93 13.97
C ARG A 109 -11.45 12.67 12.70
N ILE A 110 -10.14 12.63 12.38
CA ILE A 110 -9.61 13.22 11.15
C ILE A 110 -10.16 12.51 9.94
N ARG A 111 -10.16 11.16 9.92
CA ARG A 111 -10.71 10.37 8.81
C ARG A 111 -12.17 10.68 8.54
N GLU A 112 -13.00 10.65 9.57
CA GLU A 112 -14.43 10.93 9.46
C GLU A 112 -14.71 12.32 8.84
N SER A 113 -13.81 13.30 9.04
CA SER A 113 -13.95 14.64 8.48
C SER A 113 -13.30 14.84 7.11
N THR A 114 -12.37 13.97 6.70
CA THR A 114 -11.52 14.21 5.52
C THR A 114 -11.60 13.13 4.45
N ASP A 115 -12.17 11.95 4.73
CA ASP A 115 -12.17 10.81 3.78
C ASP A 115 -12.90 11.15 2.48
N GLY A 116 -14.09 11.75 2.58
CA GLY A 116 -14.84 12.20 1.41
C GLY A 116 -14.22 13.38 0.64
N ALA A 117 -13.15 13.97 1.17
CA ALA A 117 -12.44 15.08 0.51
C ALA A 117 -11.15 14.65 -0.19
N ILE A 118 -10.63 13.44 0.08
CA ILE A 118 -9.47 12.88 -0.64
C ILE A 118 -9.90 12.46 -2.03
N GLY A 119 -9.08 12.79 -3.04
CA GLY A 119 -9.30 12.39 -4.42
C GLY A 119 -9.40 10.86 -4.59
N GLU A 120 -10.23 10.41 -5.53
CA GLU A 120 -10.45 8.98 -5.81
C GLU A 120 -9.19 8.29 -6.37
N GLU A 121 -8.25 9.06 -6.89
CA GLU A 121 -6.95 8.59 -7.37
C GLU A 121 -6.10 7.95 -6.27
N GLN A 122 -6.31 8.33 -4.98
CA GLN A 122 -5.60 7.77 -3.85
C GLN A 122 -6.34 6.59 -3.25
N CYS A 123 -5.82 5.37 -3.43
CA CYS A 123 -6.36 4.13 -2.86
C CYS A 123 -5.61 3.64 -1.61
N GLY A 124 -4.39 4.12 -1.37
CA GLY A 124 -3.58 3.67 -0.22
C GLY A 124 -4.23 4.01 1.13
N PHE A 125 -4.24 3.07 2.07
CA PHE A 125 -4.74 3.23 3.44
C PHE A 125 -6.21 3.68 3.59
N ARG A 126 -7.00 3.67 2.51
CA ARG A 126 -8.44 3.93 2.54
C ARG A 126 -9.24 2.64 2.78
N SER A 127 -10.36 2.76 3.47
CA SER A 127 -11.27 1.63 3.70
C SER A 127 -11.98 1.28 2.39
N GLY A 128 -12.12 -0.02 2.10
CA GLY A 128 -12.77 -0.48 0.87
C GLY A 128 -11.91 -0.36 -0.40
N ARG A 129 -10.69 0.20 -0.32
CA ARG A 129 -9.76 0.34 -1.44
C ARG A 129 -8.53 -0.54 -1.23
N GLY A 130 -7.95 -1.07 -2.29
CA GLY A 130 -6.78 -1.96 -2.24
C GLY A 130 -5.85 -1.85 -3.44
N CYS A 131 -4.78 -2.64 -3.43
CA CYS A 131 -3.87 -2.72 -4.57
C CYS A 131 -4.58 -3.25 -5.83
N THR A 132 -5.59 -4.12 -5.66
CA THR A 132 -6.35 -4.71 -6.77
C THR A 132 -7.05 -3.65 -7.59
N ASP A 133 -7.65 -2.63 -6.95
CA ASP A 133 -8.31 -1.51 -7.61
C ASP A 133 -7.36 -0.80 -8.58
N GLN A 134 -6.19 -0.44 -8.09
CA GLN A 134 -5.18 0.28 -8.89
C GLN A 134 -4.59 -0.59 -10.01
N ILE A 135 -4.32 -1.87 -9.74
CA ILE A 135 -3.82 -2.82 -10.75
C ILE A 135 -4.88 -2.99 -11.84
N PHE A 136 -6.14 -3.12 -11.45
CA PHE A 136 -7.26 -3.25 -12.37
C PHE A 136 -7.42 -1.98 -13.22
N ALA A 137 -7.38 -0.79 -12.61
CA ALA A 137 -7.47 0.49 -13.32
C ALA A 137 -6.38 0.63 -14.40
N VAL A 138 -5.10 0.36 -14.04
CA VAL A 138 -3.99 0.38 -15.01
C VAL A 138 -4.25 -0.57 -16.18
N ARG A 139 -4.66 -1.82 -15.91
CA ARG A 139 -4.94 -2.81 -16.95
C ARG A 139 -6.10 -2.42 -17.83
N GLN A 140 -7.21 -1.95 -17.24
CA GLN A 140 -8.40 -1.55 -18.01
C GLN A 140 -8.13 -0.34 -18.90
N VAL A 141 -7.35 0.64 -18.41
CA VAL A 141 -6.92 1.78 -19.22
C VAL A 141 -6.12 1.31 -20.43
N CYS A 142 -5.11 0.47 -20.23
CA CYS A 142 -4.30 -0.06 -21.34
C CYS A 142 -5.17 -0.86 -22.32
N GLU A 143 -5.98 -1.82 -21.84
CA GLU A 143 -6.84 -2.67 -22.67
C GLU A 143 -7.79 -1.85 -23.53
N LYS A 144 -8.52 -0.91 -22.93
CA LYS A 144 -9.52 -0.08 -23.63
C LYS A 144 -8.90 0.86 -24.66
N TYR A 145 -7.73 1.45 -24.36
CA TYR A 145 -7.04 2.33 -25.31
C TYR A 145 -6.43 1.53 -26.46
N LEU A 146 -5.75 0.42 -26.16
CA LEU A 146 -5.22 -0.48 -27.19
C LEU A 146 -6.32 -1.07 -28.07
N ALA A 147 -7.49 -1.40 -27.51
CA ALA A 147 -8.64 -1.86 -28.27
C ALA A 147 -9.11 -0.83 -29.30
N LYS A 148 -8.99 0.47 -28.97
CA LYS A 148 -9.31 1.60 -29.86
C LYS A 148 -8.15 1.99 -30.80
N GLY A 149 -7.03 1.25 -30.81
CA GLY A 149 -5.84 1.57 -31.61
C GLY A 149 -5.09 2.82 -31.11
N LYS A 150 -5.28 3.22 -29.86
CA LYS A 150 -4.63 4.38 -29.25
C LYS A 150 -3.53 3.94 -28.29
N ASP A 151 -2.46 4.73 -28.24
CA ASP A 151 -1.36 4.53 -27.31
C ASP A 151 -1.69 5.09 -25.92
N VAL A 152 -1.06 4.53 -24.90
CA VAL A 152 -1.08 5.03 -23.53
C VAL A 152 0.35 5.15 -23.02
N PHE A 153 0.64 6.26 -22.37
CA PHE A 153 1.95 6.58 -21.84
C PHE A 153 1.88 6.64 -20.32
N TRP A 154 2.69 5.83 -19.66
CA TRP A 154 2.79 5.74 -18.20
C TRP A 154 4.14 6.24 -17.69
N ALA A 155 4.15 6.93 -16.56
CA ALA A 155 5.35 7.17 -15.76
C ALA A 155 5.13 6.69 -14.33
N PHE A 156 5.88 5.70 -13.91
CA PHE A 156 5.88 5.17 -12.54
C PHE A 156 6.94 5.91 -11.75
N MET A 157 6.50 6.68 -10.76
CA MET A 157 7.33 7.60 -9.98
C MET A 157 7.66 7.02 -8.61
N ASP A 158 8.94 6.93 -8.27
CA ASP A 158 9.44 6.46 -6.95
C ASP A 158 9.88 7.67 -6.12
N LEU A 159 9.32 7.85 -4.94
CA LEU A 159 9.71 8.91 -4.02
C LEU A 159 10.78 8.41 -3.04
N GLU A 160 11.87 9.17 -2.89
CA GLU A 160 12.95 8.82 -1.96
C GLU A 160 12.54 9.00 -0.51
N LYS A 161 12.35 7.89 0.23
CA LYS A 161 12.04 7.91 1.67
C LYS A 161 10.92 8.91 1.98
N ALA A 162 9.81 8.84 1.23
CA ALA A 162 8.76 9.84 1.24
C ALA A 162 8.25 10.15 2.66
N TYR A 163 8.01 9.13 3.49
CA TYR A 163 7.61 9.30 4.89
C TYR A 163 8.61 10.07 5.72
N ASP A 164 9.91 9.82 5.52
CA ASP A 164 10.99 10.41 6.32
C ASP A 164 11.26 11.88 5.91
N LYS A 165 10.81 12.29 4.72
CA LYS A 165 11.05 13.62 4.14
C LYS A 165 9.85 14.58 4.21
N VAL A 166 8.70 14.14 4.72
CA VAL A 166 7.52 15.03 4.84
C VAL A 166 7.89 16.28 5.64
N ASP A 167 7.73 17.45 5.01
CA ASP A 167 7.82 18.74 5.69
C ASP A 167 6.59 18.92 6.59
N ARG A 168 6.81 18.98 7.90
CA ARG A 168 5.73 19.05 8.89
C ARG A 168 4.92 20.35 8.77
N GLU A 169 5.57 21.47 8.48
CA GLU A 169 4.86 22.75 8.31
C GLU A 169 3.97 22.76 7.06
N ALA A 170 4.46 22.14 5.97
CA ALA A 170 3.62 21.93 4.80
C ALA A 170 2.44 21.00 5.09
N LEU A 171 2.66 19.93 5.86
CA LEU A 171 1.58 19.04 6.30
C LEU A 171 0.54 19.78 7.15
N TRP A 172 0.97 20.61 8.12
CA TRP A 172 0.03 21.38 8.95
C TRP A 172 -0.81 22.36 8.12
N ARG A 173 -0.23 22.96 7.10
CA ARG A 173 -0.98 23.80 6.14
C ARG A 173 -2.02 22.99 5.37
N VAL A 174 -1.64 21.81 4.88
CA VAL A 174 -2.57 20.91 4.19
C VAL A 174 -3.71 20.50 5.13
N LEU A 175 -3.44 20.08 6.36
CA LEU A 175 -4.48 19.69 7.32
C LEU A 175 -5.50 20.81 7.54
N ARG A 176 -5.05 22.07 7.67
CA ARG A 176 -5.96 23.23 7.79
C ARG A 176 -6.86 23.38 6.55
N LEU A 177 -6.34 23.15 5.35
CA LEU A 177 -7.14 23.18 4.12
C LEU A 177 -8.24 22.11 4.10
N TYR A 178 -8.03 21.00 4.79
CA TYR A 178 -9.04 19.93 4.99
C TYR A 178 -9.95 20.18 6.21
N GLY A 179 -9.89 21.34 6.83
CA GLY A 179 -10.72 21.69 8.01
C GLY A 179 -10.24 21.10 9.33
N VAL A 180 -9.03 20.49 9.35
CA VAL A 180 -8.42 20.02 10.59
C VAL A 180 -7.68 21.18 11.25
N GLY A 181 -8.33 21.82 12.23
CA GLY A 181 -7.81 22.99 12.93
C GLY A 181 -7.92 22.90 14.45
N GLY A 182 -7.75 24.02 15.14
CA GLY A 182 -7.98 24.18 16.57
C GLY A 182 -7.30 23.14 17.45
N LYS A 183 -8.04 22.59 18.42
CA LYS A 183 -7.57 21.59 19.39
C LYS A 183 -7.08 20.30 18.69
N LEU A 184 -7.76 19.85 17.62
CA LEU A 184 -7.41 18.61 16.94
C LEU A 184 -6.05 18.72 16.24
N LEU A 185 -5.78 19.81 15.55
CA LEU A 185 -4.48 20.04 14.92
C LEU A 185 -3.37 20.15 15.98
N LYS A 186 -3.60 20.92 17.06
CA LYS A 186 -2.63 21.04 18.17
C LYS A 186 -2.32 19.69 18.79
N ALA A 187 -3.33 18.83 19.00
CA ALA A 187 -3.15 17.47 19.51
C ALA A 187 -2.28 16.61 18.59
N VAL A 188 -2.45 16.69 17.28
CA VAL A 188 -1.58 15.98 16.32
C VAL A 188 -0.17 16.57 16.34
N GLN A 189 -0.02 17.89 16.33
CA GLN A 189 1.28 18.56 16.36
C GLN A 189 2.08 18.20 17.60
N SER A 190 1.43 18.06 18.76
CA SER A 190 2.07 17.75 20.04
C SER A 190 2.91 16.46 20.02
N PHE A 191 2.58 15.49 19.16
CA PHE A 191 3.40 14.28 18.99
C PHE A 191 4.74 14.55 18.29
N TYR A 192 4.85 15.66 17.57
CA TYR A 192 6.01 16.00 16.75
C TYR A 192 6.87 17.11 17.34
N VAL A 193 6.38 17.84 18.35
CA VAL A 193 7.16 18.83 19.09
C VAL A 193 8.25 18.12 19.88
N ASP A 194 9.50 18.57 19.76
CA ASP A 194 10.69 17.99 20.42
C ASP A 194 10.75 16.45 20.33
N SER A 195 10.32 15.92 19.18
CA SER A 195 10.30 14.48 18.99
C SER A 195 11.72 13.93 18.86
N ARG A 196 11.97 12.83 19.56
CA ARG A 196 13.28 12.17 19.61
C ARG A 196 13.19 10.69 19.30
N ALA A 197 14.30 10.13 18.86
CA ALA A 197 14.42 8.70 18.59
C ALA A 197 15.75 8.17 19.10
N CYS A 198 15.78 6.86 19.36
CA CYS A 198 17.00 6.07 19.51
C CYS A 198 16.90 4.86 18.58
N VAL A 199 18.02 4.24 18.24
CA VAL A 199 18.07 3.02 17.42
C VAL A 199 18.40 1.84 18.32
N ARG A 200 17.67 0.73 18.17
CA ARG A 200 17.94 -0.53 18.88
C ARG A 200 18.35 -1.61 17.91
N VAL A 201 19.52 -2.19 18.14
CA VAL A 201 20.05 -3.34 17.39
C VAL A 201 20.36 -4.45 18.39
N GLY A 202 19.59 -5.52 18.37
CA GLY A 202 19.68 -6.57 19.40
C GLY A 202 19.31 -6.03 20.79
N SER A 203 20.25 -6.13 21.73
CA SER A 203 20.13 -5.60 23.10
C SER A 203 20.65 -4.16 23.26
N GLU A 204 21.41 -3.66 22.28
CA GLU A 204 22.02 -2.33 22.36
C GLU A 204 21.08 -1.24 21.91
N VAL A 205 21.15 -0.08 22.56
CA VAL A 205 20.35 1.12 22.26
C VAL A 205 21.30 2.30 22.10
N SER A 206 21.16 3.05 21.01
CA SER A 206 21.92 4.27 20.77
C SER A 206 21.54 5.40 21.72
N GLU A 207 22.31 6.47 21.72
CA GLU A 207 21.89 7.74 22.30
C GLU A 207 20.63 8.29 21.62
N TRP A 208 19.93 9.18 22.34
CA TRP A 208 18.76 9.87 21.81
C TRP A 208 19.15 11.01 20.88
N PHE A 209 18.50 11.07 19.72
CA PHE A 209 18.65 12.16 18.78
C PHE A 209 17.30 12.79 18.41
N THR A 210 17.31 14.08 18.08
CA THR A 210 16.10 14.82 17.71
C THR A 210 15.68 14.51 16.28
N VAL A 211 14.38 14.31 16.06
CA VAL A 211 13.77 14.07 14.73
C VAL A 211 12.96 15.30 14.31
N LYS A 212 13.52 16.14 13.45
CA LYS A 212 12.93 17.42 13.05
C LYS A 212 11.96 17.34 11.87
N VAL A 213 12.08 16.31 11.03
CA VAL A 213 11.29 16.13 9.78
C VAL A 213 10.66 14.74 9.71
N GLY A 214 9.72 14.57 8.81
CA GLY A 214 9.14 13.27 8.49
C GLY A 214 8.03 12.82 9.43
N LEU A 215 7.38 11.74 9.00
CA LEU A 215 6.36 10.98 9.73
C LEU A 215 6.97 9.68 10.26
N ARG A 216 6.47 9.20 11.40
CA ARG A 216 7.02 8.01 12.05
C ARG A 216 6.49 6.74 11.39
N GLN A 217 7.38 5.89 10.86
CA GLN A 217 7.01 4.57 10.35
C GLN A 217 6.59 3.66 11.53
N GLY A 218 5.33 3.22 11.54
CA GLY A 218 4.74 2.46 12.65
C GLY A 218 3.78 3.25 13.56
N CYS A 219 3.63 4.56 13.33
CA CYS A 219 2.58 5.36 13.95
C CYS A 219 1.24 5.12 13.26
N VAL A 220 0.16 5.02 14.03
CA VAL A 220 -1.18 4.79 13.49
C VAL A 220 -1.75 5.98 12.71
N MET A 221 -1.25 7.19 12.99
CA MET A 221 -1.66 8.42 12.30
C MET A 221 -0.92 8.62 10.96
N SER A 222 0.35 8.21 10.88
CA SER A 222 1.24 8.53 9.76
C SER A 222 0.70 8.14 8.39
N PRO A 223 0.04 6.98 8.18
CA PRO A 223 -0.51 6.62 6.88
C PRO A 223 -1.53 7.62 6.36
N TRP A 224 -2.47 8.04 7.19
CA TRP A 224 -3.51 8.97 6.79
C TRP A 224 -3.00 10.41 6.63
N LEU A 225 -2.12 10.85 7.53
CA LEU A 225 -1.46 12.15 7.40
C LEU A 225 -0.64 12.25 6.11
N PHE A 226 0.00 11.14 5.72
CA PHE A 226 0.72 11.05 4.47
C PHE A 226 -0.22 11.11 3.25
N ASN A 227 -1.36 10.42 3.31
CA ASN A 227 -2.37 10.50 2.25
C ASN A 227 -2.87 11.93 2.04
N LEU A 228 -3.21 12.65 3.11
CA LEU A 228 -3.62 14.05 3.02
C LEU A 228 -2.51 14.93 2.43
N PHE A 229 -1.27 14.68 2.83
CA PHE A 229 -0.12 15.41 2.28
C PHE A 229 0.06 15.15 0.78
N MET A 230 -0.03 13.89 0.34
CA MET A 230 0.08 13.51 -1.06
C MET A 230 -1.12 13.99 -1.89
N ASP A 231 -2.33 13.93 -1.35
CA ASP A 231 -3.51 14.49 -2.02
C ASP A 231 -3.35 16.02 -2.25
N GLY A 232 -2.72 16.71 -1.30
CA GLY A 232 -2.32 18.10 -1.50
C GLY A 232 -1.31 18.29 -2.66
N VAL A 233 -0.36 17.37 -2.85
CA VAL A 233 0.56 17.36 -4.02
C VAL A 233 -0.24 17.15 -5.30
N VAL A 234 -1.09 16.13 -5.33
CA VAL A 234 -1.94 15.76 -6.48
C VAL A 234 -2.81 16.93 -6.93
N ARG A 235 -3.52 17.59 -6.01
CA ARG A 235 -4.38 18.75 -6.32
C ARG A 235 -3.60 19.92 -6.91
N GLU A 236 -2.39 20.15 -6.42
CA GLU A 236 -1.52 21.18 -6.95
C GLU A 236 -1.05 20.86 -8.37
N VAL A 237 -0.67 19.59 -8.65
CA VAL A 237 -0.34 19.11 -9.99
C VAL A 237 -1.55 19.24 -10.91
N ASN A 238 -2.73 18.75 -10.49
CA ASN A 238 -3.95 18.82 -11.30
C ASN A 238 -4.35 20.28 -11.64
N ALA A 239 -4.20 21.21 -10.71
CA ALA A 239 -4.48 22.62 -10.97
C ALA A 239 -3.57 23.24 -12.04
N SER A 240 -2.32 22.76 -12.15
CA SER A 240 -1.32 23.27 -13.13
C SER A 240 -1.41 22.57 -14.50
N VAL A 241 -2.02 21.39 -14.60
CA VAL A 241 -1.99 20.55 -15.79
C VAL A 241 -3.37 20.18 -16.34
N LEU A 242 -4.36 21.05 -16.15
CA LEU A 242 -5.72 20.85 -16.68
C LEU A 242 -5.71 20.40 -18.16
N GLY A 243 -6.48 19.33 -18.45
CA GLY A 243 -6.58 18.77 -19.81
C GLY A 243 -5.41 17.92 -20.29
N ARG A 244 -4.50 17.47 -19.39
CA ARG A 244 -3.27 16.74 -19.77
C ARG A 244 -3.26 15.24 -19.46
N GLY A 245 -4.33 14.71 -18.84
CA GLY A 245 -4.51 13.27 -18.59
C GLY A 245 -5.18 12.54 -19.74
N LEU A 246 -5.62 11.32 -19.46
CA LEU A 246 -6.50 10.56 -20.33
C LEU A 246 -7.94 11.05 -20.19
N GLU A 247 -8.63 11.22 -21.29
CA GLU A 247 -10.07 11.43 -21.28
C GLU A 247 -10.79 10.08 -21.25
N LEU A 248 -11.53 9.85 -20.18
CA LEU A 248 -12.36 8.66 -20.01
C LEU A 248 -13.82 9.06 -20.20
N LEU A 249 -14.52 8.31 -21.08
CA LEU A 249 -15.93 8.51 -21.38
C LEU A 249 -16.73 7.42 -20.65
N GLU A 250 -17.67 7.83 -19.82
CA GLU A 250 -18.67 6.94 -19.25
C GLU A 250 -19.74 6.55 -20.28
N ALA A 251 -20.46 5.47 -20.00
CA ALA A 251 -21.64 5.08 -20.77
C ALA A 251 -22.75 6.16 -20.73
N SER A 252 -22.78 6.98 -19.69
CA SER A 252 -23.67 8.13 -19.51
C SER A 252 -23.35 9.33 -20.42
N GLY A 253 -22.21 9.29 -21.15
CA GLY A 253 -21.71 10.40 -21.95
C GLY A 253 -20.95 11.47 -21.16
N ARG A 254 -20.76 11.30 -19.85
CA ARG A 254 -19.88 12.16 -19.05
C ARG A 254 -18.43 11.85 -19.38
N SER A 255 -17.59 12.87 -19.49
CA SER A 255 -16.14 12.72 -19.58
C SER A 255 -15.47 13.17 -18.31
N TRP A 256 -14.45 12.46 -17.90
CA TRP A 256 -13.57 12.84 -16.80
C TRP A 256 -12.11 12.54 -17.16
N GLN A 257 -11.18 13.18 -16.48
CA GLN A 257 -9.77 13.07 -16.82
C GLN A 257 -9.03 12.28 -15.74
N LEU A 258 -8.34 11.23 -16.19
CA LEU A 258 -7.41 10.47 -15.37
C LEU A 258 -5.99 10.91 -15.72
N SER A 259 -5.27 11.52 -14.78
CA SER A 259 -3.87 11.92 -14.95
C SER A 259 -2.92 11.14 -14.05
N GLN A 260 -3.40 10.54 -12.97
CA GLN A 260 -2.57 9.87 -12.00
C GLN A 260 -3.36 8.86 -11.15
N LEU A 261 -2.64 7.84 -10.67
CA LEU A 261 -3.11 6.84 -9.73
C LEU A 261 -2.10 6.77 -8.58
N LEU A 262 -2.59 6.73 -7.33
CA LEU A 262 -1.74 6.72 -6.14
C LEU A 262 -2.09 5.58 -5.20
N PHE A 263 -1.07 4.94 -4.69
CA PHE A 263 -1.17 4.01 -3.58
C PHE A 263 -0.13 4.38 -2.52
N ALA A 264 -0.48 5.29 -1.63
CA ALA A 264 0.42 5.97 -0.72
C ALA A 264 1.49 6.78 -1.49
N ASP A 265 2.75 6.34 -1.48
CA ASP A 265 3.89 6.92 -2.19
C ASP A 265 4.10 6.36 -3.60
N ASP A 266 3.56 5.20 -3.91
CA ASP A 266 3.58 4.64 -5.26
C ASP A 266 2.65 5.45 -6.17
N THR A 267 3.23 6.22 -7.09
CA THR A 267 2.49 7.11 -8.01
C THR A 267 2.69 6.66 -9.46
N ALA A 268 1.59 6.49 -10.18
CA ALA A 268 1.60 6.25 -11.63
C ALA A 268 0.92 7.44 -12.33
N LEU A 269 1.65 8.13 -13.19
CA LEU A 269 1.16 9.21 -14.03
C LEU A 269 0.78 8.63 -15.40
N VAL A 270 -0.29 9.17 -16.03
CA VAL A 270 -0.79 8.62 -17.30
C VAL A 270 -1.23 9.72 -18.25
N ALA A 271 -0.96 9.53 -19.53
CA ALA A 271 -1.38 10.43 -20.62
C ALA A 271 -1.60 9.67 -21.93
N ASP A 272 -2.30 10.31 -22.88
CA ASP A 272 -2.55 9.81 -24.24
C ASP A 272 -1.48 10.23 -25.26
N SER A 273 -0.52 11.05 -24.86
CA SER A 273 0.64 11.43 -25.68
C SER A 273 1.89 11.63 -24.87
N GLU A 274 3.05 11.53 -25.52
CA GLU A 274 4.36 11.75 -24.91
C GLU A 274 4.49 13.18 -24.38
N GLU A 275 4.04 14.19 -25.15
CA GLU A 275 4.11 15.60 -24.74
C GLU A 275 3.29 15.87 -23.49
N LYS A 276 2.09 15.30 -23.38
CA LYS A 276 1.26 15.43 -22.18
C LYS A 276 1.95 14.76 -20.98
N LEU A 277 2.53 13.57 -21.17
CA LEU A 277 3.26 12.88 -20.12
C LEU A 277 4.50 13.66 -19.68
N CYS A 278 5.27 14.22 -20.62
CA CYS A 278 6.44 15.07 -20.31
C CYS A 278 6.05 16.26 -19.43
N ARG A 279 4.95 16.94 -19.77
CA ARG A 279 4.45 18.08 -18.99
C ARG A 279 3.99 17.65 -17.61
N LEU A 280 3.27 16.52 -17.51
CA LEU A 280 2.77 15.99 -16.25
C LEU A 280 3.92 15.57 -15.32
N VAL A 281 4.93 14.86 -15.84
CA VAL A 281 6.13 14.46 -15.10
C VAL A 281 6.93 15.67 -14.61
N SER A 282 7.12 16.67 -15.47
CA SER A 282 7.86 17.90 -15.11
C SER A 282 7.13 18.66 -13.99
N GLU A 283 5.81 18.80 -14.08
CA GLU A 283 5.03 19.49 -13.07
C GLU A 283 4.98 18.72 -11.75
N PHE A 284 4.81 17.37 -11.80
CA PHE A 284 4.88 16.53 -10.62
C PHE A 284 6.23 16.68 -9.90
N GLY A 285 7.34 16.65 -10.66
CA GLY A 285 8.67 16.87 -10.11
C GLY A 285 8.80 18.23 -9.44
N ARG A 286 8.35 19.31 -10.10
CA ARG A 286 8.39 20.68 -9.58
C ARG A 286 7.57 20.86 -8.29
N VAL A 287 6.38 20.25 -8.23
CA VAL A 287 5.54 20.29 -7.02
C VAL A 287 6.18 19.49 -5.89
N CYS A 288 6.74 18.31 -6.19
CA CYS A 288 7.48 17.52 -5.20
C CYS A 288 8.64 18.31 -4.59
N GLU A 289 9.46 18.96 -5.41
CA GLU A 289 10.59 19.77 -4.94
C GLU A 289 10.15 20.94 -4.04
N ARG A 290 9.11 21.67 -4.43
CA ARG A 290 8.53 22.74 -3.59
C ARG A 290 8.08 22.23 -2.22
N ARG A 291 7.64 20.98 -2.16
CA ARG A 291 7.21 20.31 -0.92
C ARG A 291 8.32 19.51 -0.25
N LYS A 292 9.56 19.70 -0.69
CA LYS A 292 10.77 19.04 -0.17
C LYS A 292 10.75 17.51 -0.30
N LEU A 293 9.93 16.97 -1.20
CA LEU A 293 10.02 15.60 -1.64
C LEU A 293 11.03 15.48 -2.78
N ARG A 294 11.70 14.34 -2.87
CA ARG A 294 12.63 14.05 -3.97
C ARG A 294 12.17 12.82 -4.72
N VAL A 295 12.05 12.95 -6.03
CA VAL A 295 11.78 11.82 -6.92
C VAL A 295 13.09 11.10 -7.23
N ASN A 296 13.12 9.79 -7.18
CA ASN A 296 14.25 8.96 -7.52
C ASN A 296 14.23 8.66 -9.03
N VAL A 297 15.04 9.37 -9.81
CA VAL A 297 15.13 9.23 -11.27
C VAL A 297 15.51 7.78 -11.65
N GLY A 298 16.50 7.20 -10.99
CA GLY A 298 17.00 5.86 -11.31
C GLY A 298 15.97 4.73 -11.13
N LYS A 299 15.01 4.91 -10.21
CA LYS A 299 13.92 3.94 -9.97
C LYS A 299 12.63 4.30 -10.69
N SER A 300 12.43 5.57 -11.03
CA SER A 300 11.28 5.99 -11.82
C SER A 300 11.43 5.47 -13.25
N LYS A 301 10.34 5.00 -13.85
CA LYS A 301 10.35 4.37 -15.17
C LYS A 301 9.20 4.89 -16.01
N VAL A 302 9.40 4.87 -17.33
CA VAL A 302 8.34 5.19 -18.29
C VAL A 302 8.02 3.98 -19.15
N MET A 303 6.78 3.88 -19.61
CA MET A 303 6.31 2.80 -20.46
C MET A 303 5.28 3.33 -21.44
N ARG A 304 5.42 2.95 -22.71
CA ARG A 304 4.41 3.18 -23.74
C ARG A 304 3.69 1.86 -24.03
N CYS A 305 2.39 1.82 -23.83
CA CYS A 305 1.55 0.72 -24.29
C CYS A 305 1.07 1.04 -25.70
N SER A 306 1.44 0.19 -26.68
CA SER A 306 1.11 0.34 -28.11
C SER A 306 0.96 -1.03 -28.76
N ARG A 307 0.03 -1.17 -29.72
CA ARG A 307 -0.14 -2.42 -30.49
C ARG A 307 1.05 -2.72 -31.40
N ASP A 308 1.69 -1.68 -31.95
CA ASP A 308 2.75 -1.81 -32.96
C ASP A 308 4.14 -1.99 -32.33
N GLY A 309 4.23 -2.22 -31.03
CA GLY A 309 5.51 -2.36 -30.31
C GLY A 309 6.34 -1.09 -30.22
N GLY A 310 5.87 0.02 -30.79
CA GLY A 310 6.43 1.37 -30.76
C GLY A 310 7.93 1.44 -31.10
N ALA A 311 8.26 1.75 -32.34
CA ALA A 311 9.64 1.79 -32.84
C ALA A 311 10.48 2.96 -32.25
N SER A 312 9.86 4.03 -31.74
CA SER A 312 10.56 5.20 -31.17
C SER A 312 10.64 5.12 -29.64
N ARG A 313 11.80 5.48 -29.11
CA ARG A 313 12.01 5.62 -27.65
C ARG A 313 11.30 6.85 -27.12
N ILE A 314 10.74 6.75 -25.94
CA ILE A 314 10.08 7.85 -25.22
C ILE A 314 11.18 8.75 -24.60
N GLY A 315 11.10 10.06 -24.86
CA GLY A 315 12.07 11.07 -24.41
C GLY A 315 11.68 11.81 -23.13
N VAL A 316 10.94 11.18 -22.19
CA VAL A 316 10.48 11.84 -20.95
C VAL A 316 11.63 12.14 -20.02
N ARG A 317 11.75 13.40 -19.61
CA ARG A 317 12.79 13.88 -18.70
C ARG A 317 12.21 14.39 -17.39
N LEU A 318 12.95 14.16 -16.31
CA LEU A 318 12.69 14.74 -15.00
C LEU A 318 13.94 15.49 -14.55
N ASN A 319 13.83 16.78 -14.27
CA ASN A 319 14.94 17.64 -13.87
C ASN A 319 16.15 17.57 -14.82
N GLY A 320 15.89 17.45 -16.14
CA GLY A 320 16.90 17.33 -17.17
C GLY A 320 17.42 15.91 -17.43
N GLU A 321 17.22 14.97 -16.52
CA GLU A 321 17.63 13.57 -16.65
C GLU A 321 16.55 12.74 -17.36
N LEU A 322 16.98 11.87 -18.29
CA LEU A 322 16.08 10.99 -19.04
C LEU A 322 15.61 9.82 -18.15
N LEU A 323 14.31 9.62 -18.09
CA LEU A 323 13.75 8.43 -17.43
C LEU A 323 13.92 7.19 -18.31
N GLU A 324 14.24 6.07 -17.68
CA GLU A 324 14.42 4.80 -18.38
C GLU A 324 13.07 4.25 -18.86
N GLU A 325 12.99 3.96 -20.17
CA GLU A 325 11.87 3.26 -20.74
C GLU A 325 11.97 1.76 -20.51
N VAL A 326 10.88 1.15 -20.04
CA VAL A 326 10.80 -0.28 -19.74
C VAL A 326 9.69 -0.97 -20.54
N GLN A 327 9.88 -2.25 -20.84
CA GLN A 327 8.86 -3.09 -21.50
C GLN A 327 7.86 -3.68 -20.49
N CYS A 328 8.28 -3.80 -19.23
CA CYS A 328 7.50 -4.36 -18.15
C CYS A 328 7.87 -3.63 -16.85
N PHE A 329 6.89 -3.28 -16.05
CA PHE A 329 7.06 -2.64 -14.74
C PHE A 329 6.29 -3.38 -13.67
N LYS A 330 6.90 -3.53 -12.47
CA LYS A 330 6.25 -4.14 -11.33
C LYS A 330 5.50 -3.07 -10.51
N TYR A 331 4.21 -2.88 -10.84
CA TYR A 331 3.33 -1.93 -10.16
C TYR A 331 2.52 -2.63 -9.06
N LEU A 332 2.62 -2.14 -7.83
CA LEU A 332 1.95 -2.70 -6.62
C LEU A 332 2.09 -4.21 -6.50
N GLY A 333 3.25 -4.72 -6.91
CA GLY A 333 3.54 -6.15 -6.86
C GLY A 333 3.07 -6.95 -8.06
N SER A 334 2.28 -6.43 -8.99
CA SER A 334 1.86 -7.07 -10.24
C SER A 334 2.70 -6.59 -11.43
N GLN A 335 2.90 -7.44 -12.43
CA GLN A 335 3.60 -7.07 -13.65
C GLN A 335 2.63 -6.39 -14.63
N VAL A 336 3.00 -5.20 -15.09
CA VAL A 336 2.31 -4.45 -16.15
C VAL A 336 3.23 -4.42 -17.36
N GLU A 337 2.74 -4.79 -18.53
CA GLU A 337 3.49 -4.88 -19.78
C GLU A 337 2.94 -3.98 -20.87
N LYS A 338 3.80 -3.62 -21.84
CA LYS A 338 3.42 -2.81 -23.01
C LYS A 338 2.25 -3.37 -23.82
N MET A 339 2.14 -4.69 -23.94
CA MET A 339 1.12 -5.38 -24.73
C MET A 339 0.02 -6.03 -23.89
N GLU A 340 -0.01 -5.76 -22.62
CA GLU A 340 -1.03 -6.24 -21.67
C GLU A 340 -1.22 -7.76 -21.60
N LEU A 341 -0.13 -8.51 -21.69
CA LEU A 341 -0.18 -9.96 -21.60
C LEU A 341 -0.17 -10.41 -20.13
N VAL A 342 -1.25 -11.05 -19.70
CA VAL A 342 -1.36 -11.72 -18.40
C VAL A 342 -0.33 -12.87 -18.27
N GLU A 343 0.23 -13.31 -19.38
CA GLU A 343 1.20 -14.40 -19.44
C GLU A 343 2.44 -14.16 -18.55
N THR A 344 3.04 -12.97 -18.64
CA THR A 344 4.24 -12.63 -17.85
C THR A 344 3.93 -12.55 -16.37
N GLU A 345 2.75 -12.02 -16.01
CA GLU A 345 2.30 -12.01 -14.63
C GLU A 345 2.15 -13.44 -14.10
N VAL A 346 1.44 -14.32 -14.79
CA VAL A 346 1.27 -15.72 -14.39
C VAL A 346 2.62 -16.45 -14.30
N LYS A 347 3.53 -16.24 -15.27
CA LYS A 347 4.91 -16.79 -15.21
C LYS A 347 5.65 -16.30 -13.97
N SER A 348 5.57 -15.00 -13.67
CA SER A 348 6.20 -14.40 -12.49
C SER A 348 5.63 -14.97 -11.20
N ARG A 349 4.30 -15.10 -11.09
CA ARG A 349 3.63 -15.66 -9.90
C ARG A 349 3.95 -17.14 -9.69
N VAL A 350 3.95 -17.93 -10.74
CA VAL A 350 4.38 -19.34 -10.67
C VAL A 350 5.84 -19.44 -10.22
N LYS A 351 6.74 -18.55 -10.70
CA LYS A 351 8.13 -18.50 -10.26
C LYS A 351 8.24 -18.18 -8.76
N GLU A 352 7.49 -17.20 -8.25
CA GLU A 352 7.45 -16.89 -6.81
C GLU A 352 6.86 -18.05 -6.01
N GLY A 353 5.79 -18.69 -6.49
CA GLY A 353 5.23 -19.89 -5.89
C GLY A 353 6.24 -21.06 -5.83
N CYS A 354 7.07 -21.24 -6.87
CA CYS A 354 8.16 -22.21 -6.85
C CYS A 354 9.22 -21.91 -5.79
N LYS A 355 9.56 -20.64 -5.55
CA LYS A 355 10.48 -20.25 -4.47
C LYS A 355 9.90 -20.60 -3.10
N VAL A 356 8.63 -20.25 -2.88
CA VAL A 356 7.91 -20.58 -1.64
C VAL A 356 7.83 -22.09 -1.43
N LEU A 357 7.47 -22.84 -2.47
CA LEU A 357 7.45 -24.31 -2.41
C LEU A 357 8.84 -24.89 -2.10
N GLY A 358 9.91 -24.30 -2.67
CA GLY A 358 11.29 -24.67 -2.38
C GLY A 358 11.65 -24.44 -0.90
N ALA A 359 11.28 -23.30 -0.33
CA ALA A 359 11.48 -23.00 1.08
C ALA A 359 10.69 -23.93 2.01
N LEU A 360 9.49 -24.36 1.59
CA LEU A 360 8.64 -25.29 2.34
C LEU A 360 8.90 -26.78 2.03
N LYS A 361 9.88 -27.10 1.16
CA LYS A 361 10.07 -28.47 0.65
C LYS A 361 10.22 -29.50 1.76
N SER A 362 11.06 -29.26 2.75
CA SER A 362 11.28 -30.17 3.88
C SER A 362 10.01 -30.47 4.67
N VAL A 363 9.17 -29.43 4.87
CA VAL A 363 7.90 -29.54 5.60
C VAL A 363 6.85 -30.27 4.74
N MET A 364 6.72 -29.89 3.46
CA MET A 364 5.76 -30.47 2.53
C MET A 364 6.03 -31.97 2.25
N SER A 365 7.29 -32.38 2.21
CA SER A 365 7.68 -33.79 2.00
C SER A 365 7.81 -34.59 3.31
N CYS A 366 7.64 -33.98 4.48
CA CYS A 366 7.74 -34.66 5.78
C CYS A 366 6.65 -35.73 5.91
N ARG A 367 7.04 -36.98 6.20
CA ARG A 367 6.09 -38.10 6.32
C ARG A 367 5.32 -38.09 7.64
N THR A 368 5.88 -37.50 8.69
CA THR A 368 5.27 -37.44 10.03
C THR A 368 4.24 -36.30 10.14
N LEU A 369 4.29 -35.32 9.22
CA LEU A 369 3.32 -34.21 9.21
C LEU A 369 2.02 -34.65 8.52
N GLY A 370 0.90 -34.51 9.23
CA GLY A 370 -0.43 -34.83 8.71
C GLY A 370 -0.81 -33.99 7.48
N MET A 371 -1.65 -34.58 6.61
CA MET A 371 -2.09 -33.95 5.36
C MET A 371 -2.83 -32.62 5.58
N GLU A 372 -3.57 -32.52 6.68
CA GLU A 372 -4.29 -31.28 7.04
C GLU A 372 -3.34 -30.09 7.27
N ALA A 373 -2.25 -30.30 7.99
CA ALA A 373 -1.23 -29.27 8.21
C ALA A 373 -0.56 -28.85 6.90
N LYS A 374 -0.25 -29.81 6.00
CA LYS A 374 0.30 -29.53 4.68
C LYS A 374 -0.69 -28.71 3.81
N ARG A 375 -1.99 -29.06 3.85
CA ARG A 375 -3.04 -28.28 3.19
C ARG A 375 -3.10 -26.86 3.74
N GLY A 376 -3.07 -26.70 5.07
CA GLY A 376 -3.04 -25.39 5.71
C GLY A 376 -1.89 -24.50 5.21
N LEU A 377 -0.69 -25.07 5.08
CA LEU A 377 0.47 -24.35 4.52
C LEU A 377 0.29 -24.04 3.03
N TYR A 378 -0.22 -24.98 2.24
CA TYR A 378 -0.48 -24.75 0.83
C TYR A 378 -1.52 -23.63 0.63
N GLU A 379 -2.63 -23.70 1.30
CA GLU A 379 -3.72 -22.71 1.20
C GLU A 379 -3.38 -21.37 1.84
N GLY A 380 -2.65 -21.36 2.95
CA GLY A 380 -2.29 -20.15 3.68
C GLY A 380 -1.09 -19.38 3.13
N VAL A 381 -0.17 -20.06 2.42
CA VAL A 381 1.07 -19.44 1.97
C VAL A 381 1.27 -19.55 0.45
N VAL A 382 1.13 -20.75 -0.12
CA VAL A 382 1.43 -20.97 -1.55
C VAL A 382 0.35 -20.34 -2.44
N VAL A 383 -0.92 -20.66 -2.19
CA VAL A 383 -2.04 -20.17 -2.99
C VAL A 383 -2.13 -18.64 -2.99
N PRO A 384 -2.07 -17.93 -1.84
CA PRO A 384 -2.10 -16.47 -1.85
C PRO A 384 -0.92 -15.83 -2.59
N THR A 385 0.26 -16.45 -2.55
CA THR A 385 1.44 -15.97 -3.30
C THR A 385 1.23 -16.06 -4.80
N VAL A 386 0.72 -17.22 -5.28
CA VAL A 386 0.54 -17.46 -6.72
C VAL A 386 -0.66 -16.69 -7.28
N LEU A 387 -1.73 -16.58 -6.52
CA LEU A 387 -2.96 -15.91 -6.93
C LEU A 387 -3.05 -14.43 -6.51
N TYR A 388 -1.93 -13.79 -6.18
CA TYR A 388 -1.93 -12.36 -5.90
C TYR A 388 -2.27 -11.56 -7.17
N GLY A 389 -3.29 -10.69 -7.10
CA GLY A 389 -3.78 -9.90 -8.23
C GLY A 389 -4.57 -10.70 -9.27
N ALA A 390 -4.90 -11.97 -8.98
CA ALA A 390 -5.62 -12.85 -9.90
C ALA A 390 -7.05 -12.36 -10.21
N GLU A 391 -7.58 -11.48 -9.39
CA GLU A 391 -8.86 -10.80 -9.61
C GLU A 391 -8.89 -10.02 -10.94
N THR A 392 -7.70 -9.59 -11.40
CA THR A 392 -7.54 -8.76 -12.61
C THR A 392 -7.09 -9.56 -13.84
N TRP A 393 -7.06 -10.91 -13.78
CA TRP A 393 -6.51 -11.73 -14.86
C TRP A 393 -7.55 -12.18 -15.88
N GLY A 394 -7.31 -11.89 -17.16
CA GLY A 394 -7.97 -12.55 -18.29
C GLY A 394 -7.18 -13.79 -18.73
N VAL A 395 -7.24 -14.90 -17.95
CA VAL A 395 -6.44 -16.10 -18.21
C VAL A 395 -6.94 -16.88 -19.43
N ARG A 396 -6.03 -17.21 -20.35
CA ARG A 396 -6.25 -18.09 -21.50
C ARG A 396 -5.89 -19.54 -21.17
N ALA A 397 -6.09 -20.43 -22.11
CA ALA A 397 -5.83 -21.88 -21.90
C ALA A 397 -4.39 -22.19 -21.49
N GLU A 398 -3.40 -21.47 -22.03
CA GLU A 398 -1.99 -21.68 -21.72
C GLU A 398 -1.64 -21.29 -20.27
N GLU A 399 -2.15 -20.15 -19.79
CA GLU A 399 -1.94 -19.72 -18.39
C GLU A 399 -2.64 -20.68 -17.42
N ARG A 400 -3.84 -21.16 -17.74
CA ARG A 400 -4.55 -22.19 -16.97
C ARG A 400 -3.73 -23.48 -16.87
N ARG A 401 -3.17 -23.92 -18.00
CA ARG A 401 -2.28 -25.08 -18.03
C ARG A 401 -1.05 -24.88 -17.14
N ARG A 402 -0.41 -23.71 -17.16
CA ARG A 402 0.76 -23.40 -16.31
C ARG A 402 0.40 -23.45 -14.82
N LEU A 403 -0.74 -22.89 -14.44
CA LEU A 403 -1.24 -22.93 -13.06
C LEU A 403 -1.50 -24.38 -12.61
N ASN A 404 -2.11 -25.21 -13.48
CA ASN A 404 -2.39 -26.61 -13.18
C ASN A 404 -1.10 -27.43 -13.02
N VAL A 405 -0.13 -27.23 -13.92
CA VAL A 405 1.20 -27.90 -13.82
C VAL A 405 1.89 -27.53 -12.50
N PHE A 406 1.88 -26.26 -12.12
CA PHE A 406 2.43 -25.81 -10.85
C PHE A 406 1.68 -26.42 -9.66
N GLU A 407 0.36 -26.40 -9.67
CA GLU A 407 -0.47 -27.00 -8.62
C GLU A 407 -0.14 -28.48 -8.45
N MET A 408 -0.12 -29.24 -9.54
CA MET A 408 0.19 -30.66 -9.49
C MET A 408 1.59 -30.96 -8.94
N LYS A 409 2.57 -30.07 -9.18
CA LYS A 409 3.89 -30.13 -8.54
C LYS A 409 3.81 -30.01 -7.02
N CYS A 410 2.98 -29.05 -6.52
CA CYS A 410 2.77 -28.86 -5.09
C CYS A 410 2.08 -30.08 -4.46
N LEU A 411 0.97 -30.54 -5.08
CA LEU A 411 0.18 -31.65 -4.56
C LEU A 411 0.97 -32.98 -4.54
N ARG A 412 1.79 -33.23 -5.55
CA ARG A 412 2.69 -34.39 -5.55
C ARG A 412 3.72 -34.34 -4.42
N SER A 413 4.29 -33.14 -4.16
CA SER A 413 5.20 -32.93 -3.03
C SER A 413 4.53 -33.24 -1.69
N MET A 414 3.26 -32.81 -1.51
CA MET A 414 2.47 -33.08 -0.31
C MET A 414 2.16 -34.58 -0.14
N ALA A 415 1.80 -35.24 -1.25
CA ALA A 415 1.48 -36.68 -1.27
C ALA A 415 2.71 -37.60 -1.18
N GLY A 416 3.92 -37.04 -1.24
CA GLY A 416 5.17 -37.81 -1.24
C GLY A 416 5.38 -38.66 -2.50
N VAL A 417 4.81 -38.21 -3.64
CA VAL A 417 4.90 -38.94 -4.93
C VAL A 417 5.56 -38.05 -5.99
N THR A 418 6.11 -38.67 -7.00
CA THR A 418 6.81 -38.03 -8.12
C THR A 418 6.09 -38.32 -9.45
N LEU A 419 6.52 -37.65 -10.52
CA LEU A 419 6.04 -37.98 -11.89
C LEU A 419 6.43 -39.41 -12.33
N ARG A 420 7.53 -39.97 -11.80
CA ARG A 420 7.99 -41.30 -12.12
C ARG A 420 7.03 -42.40 -11.63
N ASP A 421 6.26 -42.10 -10.55
CA ASP A 421 5.28 -43.02 -9.98
C ASP A 421 4.03 -43.18 -10.86
N ARG A 422 3.91 -42.38 -11.93
CA ARG A 422 2.82 -42.41 -12.94
C ARG A 422 1.41 -42.38 -12.35
N ILE A 423 1.25 -41.80 -11.15
CA ILE A 423 -0.05 -41.67 -10.48
C ILE A 423 -0.89 -40.56 -11.16
N ASN A 424 -2.14 -40.89 -11.50
CA ASN A 424 -3.08 -39.98 -12.11
C ASN A 424 -3.30 -38.71 -11.22
N ASN A 425 -3.50 -37.56 -11.86
CA ASN A 425 -3.71 -36.27 -11.18
C ASN A 425 -4.93 -36.30 -10.24
N ASP A 426 -6.02 -36.97 -10.63
CA ASP A 426 -7.22 -37.04 -9.81
C ASP A 426 -6.97 -37.89 -8.55
N VAL A 427 -6.20 -38.96 -8.64
CA VAL A 427 -5.78 -39.75 -7.46
C VAL A 427 -4.90 -38.91 -6.53
N VAL A 428 -3.99 -38.09 -7.09
CA VAL A 428 -3.14 -37.16 -6.28
C VAL A 428 -4.02 -36.14 -5.57
N ARG A 429 -5.00 -35.56 -6.27
CA ARG A 429 -5.99 -34.62 -5.69
C ARG A 429 -6.79 -35.26 -4.57
N PHE A 430 -7.30 -36.45 -4.80
CA PHE A 430 -8.04 -37.23 -3.80
C PHE A 430 -7.17 -37.48 -2.54
N ARG A 431 -5.93 -37.98 -2.70
CA ARG A 431 -5.00 -38.21 -1.59
C ARG A 431 -4.68 -36.95 -0.78
N THR A 432 -4.61 -35.81 -1.43
CA THR A 432 -4.31 -34.52 -0.79
C THR A 432 -5.59 -33.82 -0.29
N GLY A 433 -6.77 -34.29 -0.65
CA GLY A 433 -8.06 -33.66 -0.30
C GLY A 433 -8.27 -32.30 -0.98
N MET A 434 -7.57 -32.05 -2.10
CA MET A 434 -7.67 -30.77 -2.83
C MET A 434 -8.70 -30.87 -3.94
N VAL A 435 -9.93 -30.43 -3.65
CA VAL A 435 -11.07 -30.51 -4.57
C VAL A 435 -11.02 -29.38 -5.61
N LYS A 436 -10.83 -28.13 -5.16
CA LYS A 436 -10.83 -26.95 -6.05
C LYS A 436 -9.46 -26.77 -6.71
N ARG A 437 -9.44 -26.62 -8.03
CA ARG A 437 -8.24 -26.34 -8.83
C ARG A 437 -7.82 -24.88 -8.70
N LEU A 438 -6.52 -24.59 -8.92
CA LEU A 438 -6.06 -23.19 -8.90
C LEU A 438 -6.76 -22.34 -9.98
N GLU A 439 -7.00 -22.89 -11.16
CA GLU A 439 -7.72 -22.20 -12.23
C GLU A 439 -9.16 -21.83 -11.85
N GLU A 440 -9.90 -22.72 -11.17
CA GLU A 440 -11.23 -22.44 -10.65
C GLU A 440 -11.22 -21.36 -9.56
N ARG A 441 -10.12 -21.29 -8.78
CA ARG A 441 -9.92 -20.25 -7.79
C ARG A 441 -9.66 -18.89 -8.43
N VAL A 442 -8.98 -18.83 -9.60
CA VAL A 442 -8.85 -17.62 -10.40
C VAL A 442 -10.24 -17.14 -10.84
N ASP A 443 -11.02 -18.01 -11.47
CA ASP A 443 -12.36 -17.66 -11.95
C ASP A 443 -13.25 -17.16 -10.80
N ALA A 444 -13.22 -17.83 -9.66
CA ALA A 444 -13.97 -17.40 -8.48
C ALA A 444 -13.51 -16.03 -7.92
N ARG A 445 -12.24 -15.66 -8.08
CA ARG A 445 -11.73 -14.33 -7.69
C ARG A 445 -12.17 -13.27 -8.68
N VAL A 446 -12.05 -13.53 -9.98
CA VAL A 446 -12.50 -12.62 -11.05
C VAL A 446 -14.00 -12.34 -10.92
N LEU A 447 -14.83 -13.39 -10.72
CA LEU A 447 -16.27 -13.21 -10.56
C LEU A 447 -16.64 -12.44 -9.28
N ARG A 448 -15.92 -12.66 -8.16
CA ARG A 448 -16.12 -11.86 -6.94
C ARG A 448 -15.75 -10.40 -7.15
N TRP A 449 -14.66 -10.16 -7.89
CA TRP A 449 -14.22 -8.81 -8.23
C TRP A 449 -15.24 -8.10 -9.12
N PHE A 450 -15.70 -8.77 -10.16
CA PHE A 450 -16.77 -8.26 -11.00
C PHE A 450 -18.02 -7.92 -10.19
N GLY A 451 -18.51 -8.83 -9.34
CA GLY A 451 -19.65 -8.56 -8.46
C GLY A 451 -19.37 -7.48 -7.40
N HIS A 452 -18.11 -7.18 -7.06
CA HIS A 452 -17.74 -6.04 -6.24
C HIS A 452 -17.92 -4.74 -7.02
N MET A 453 -17.40 -4.66 -8.24
CA MET A 453 -17.54 -3.50 -9.12
C MET A 453 -19.00 -3.18 -9.43
N GLU A 454 -19.82 -4.19 -9.71
CA GLU A 454 -21.27 -4.01 -9.99
C GLU A 454 -22.06 -3.45 -8.79
N ARG A 455 -21.51 -3.51 -7.59
CA ARG A 455 -22.11 -2.95 -6.37
C ARG A 455 -21.48 -1.64 -5.92
N MET A 456 -20.53 -1.11 -6.66
CA MET A 456 -19.99 0.22 -6.40
C MET A 456 -20.98 1.27 -6.86
N ASP A 457 -21.04 2.40 -6.15
CA ASP A 457 -21.90 3.52 -6.55
C ASP A 457 -21.40 4.18 -7.83
N GLU A 458 -22.33 4.76 -8.62
CA GLU A 458 -22.03 5.46 -9.91
C GLU A 458 -21.12 6.69 -9.72
N GLY A 459 -20.21 6.75 -8.96
CA GLY A 459 -19.27 7.85 -8.76
C GLY A 459 -17.94 7.38 -8.18
N ASP A 460 -17.86 6.08 -7.93
CA ASP A 460 -16.69 5.48 -7.31
C ASP A 460 -15.58 5.11 -8.31
N TRP A 461 -15.85 5.27 -9.65
CA TRP A 461 -14.91 4.98 -10.76
C TRP A 461 -15.11 5.86 -11.98
#